data_565ee3d8ef672bbb360999d247900695
#
_entry.id   565ee3d8ef672bbb360999d247900695
#
_cell.length_a   1.000
_cell.length_b   1.000
_cell.length_c   1.000
_cell.angle_alpha   90.00
_cell.angle_beta   90.00
_cell.angle_gamma   90.00
#
_symmetry.space_group_name_H-M   'P 1'
#
loop_
_entity.id
_entity.type
_entity.pdbx_description
1 polymer ?
#
loop_
_entity_poly.entity_id
_entity_poly.type
_entity_poly.pdbx_seq_one_letter_code
_entity_poly.pdbx_strand_id
1 'polypeptide(L)'
;RTAVITGNMECIVDTYDTDEECGDFVKNTETLVDKCICWADVVCIGPGLSMEESAVKLVRSVSAKKNIKKLYDADALNIIAQYKIELDGSNDDVDYEAGGNSCNASYKDDMSDKNVVVTPHIGEMSRLTGLDIAVIKNNPIDTARTYSREHNCVCVLKDARTIVSDGERVYINMSGNDGMATGGSGDVLSGIITGLMAQGLTTFEA
;
A
#
# COMPACT_ATOMS: atom_id res chain seq x y z
N ARG A 1 -3.26 12.35 -18.54
CA ARG A 1 -3.17 11.12 -19.35
C ARG A 1 -2.09 11.20 -20.43
N THR A 2 -2.12 12.21 -21.29
CA THR A 2 -1.16 12.32 -22.42
C THR A 2 0.30 12.36 -21.97
N ALA A 3 0.63 13.13 -20.91
CA ALA A 3 1.99 13.23 -20.38
C ALA A 3 2.53 11.92 -19.82
N VAL A 4 1.68 11.11 -19.18
CA VAL A 4 2.06 9.78 -18.66
C VAL A 4 2.34 8.81 -19.81
N ILE A 5 1.49 8.79 -20.82
CA ILE A 5 1.64 7.90 -21.99
C ILE A 5 2.92 8.22 -22.78
N THR A 6 3.24 9.51 -22.97
CA THR A 6 4.45 9.91 -23.70
C THR A 6 5.75 9.63 -22.93
N GLY A 7 5.71 9.64 -21.61
CA GLY A 7 6.89 9.38 -20.77
C GLY A 7 7.13 7.91 -20.44
N ASN A 8 6.12 7.06 -20.55
CA ASN A 8 6.15 5.64 -20.13
C ASN A 8 5.47 4.75 -21.17
N MET A 9 6.17 4.46 -22.26
CA MET A 9 5.61 3.70 -23.39
C MET A 9 5.26 2.25 -23.05
N GLU A 10 5.84 1.70 -21.99
CA GLU A 10 5.58 0.31 -21.54
C GLU A 10 4.43 0.19 -20.54
N CYS A 11 3.89 1.33 -20.06
CA CYS A 11 2.81 1.33 -19.10
C CYS A 11 1.43 1.33 -19.77
N ILE A 12 0.56 0.44 -19.35
CA ILE A 12 -0.87 0.53 -19.65
C ILE A 12 -1.47 1.59 -18.72
N VAL A 13 -2.05 2.64 -19.30
CA VAL A 13 -2.66 3.74 -18.54
C VAL A 13 -4.17 3.68 -18.71
N ASP A 14 -4.87 3.39 -17.63
CA ASP A 14 -6.32 3.51 -17.53
C ASP A 14 -6.70 4.73 -16.67
N THR A 15 -7.88 5.25 -16.85
CA THR A 15 -8.40 6.41 -16.12
C THR A 15 -9.78 6.08 -15.58
N TYR A 16 -10.07 6.51 -14.37
CA TYR A 16 -11.41 6.49 -13.80
C TYR A 16 -11.93 7.92 -13.69
N ASP A 17 -13.24 8.04 -13.75
CA ASP A 17 -13.92 9.34 -13.65
C ASP A 17 -14.03 9.75 -12.17
N THR A 18 -13.76 11.02 -11.89
CA THR A 18 -13.83 11.58 -10.54
C THR A 18 -15.07 12.46 -10.35
N ASP A 19 -15.92 12.61 -11.37
CA ASP A 19 -17.13 13.43 -11.28
C ASP A 19 -18.17 12.78 -10.36
N GLU A 20 -18.32 13.35 -9.18
CA GLU A 20 -19.22 12.86 -8.11
C GLU A 20 -20.71 13.02 -8.45
N GLU A 21 -21.06 13.83 -9.45
CA GLU A 21 -22.44 14.03 -9.88
C GLU A 21 -23.03 12.80 -10.61
N CYS A 22 -22.17 11.87 -11.04
CA CYS A 22 -22.62 10.63 -11.65
C CYS A 22 -22.72 9.54 -10.61
N GLY A 23 -23.95 9.15 -10.21
CA GLY A 23 -24.19 8.05 -9.26
C GLY A 23 -23.58 6.70 -9.63
N ASP A 24 -22.98 6.59 -10.81
CA ASP A 24 -22.24 5.44 -11.30
C ASP A 24 -20.78 5.41 -10.86
N PHE A 25 -20.25 6.47 -10.21
CA PHE A 25 -18.84 6.58 -9.81
C PHE A 25 -18.41 5.42 -8.90
N VAL A 26 -19.18 5.07 -7.87
CA VAL A 26 -18.85 3.98 -6.94
C VAL A 26 -18.78 2.65 -7.67
N LYS A 27 -19.78 2.34 -8.51
CA LYS A 27 -19.79 1.13 -9.35
C LYS A 27 -18.63 1.08 -10.33
N ASN A 28 -18.27 2.21 -10.93
CA ASN A 28 -17.16 2.28 -11.87
C ASN A 28 -15.81 2.06 -11.21
N THR A 29 -15.59 2.61 -9.99
CA THR A 29 -14.36 2.42 -9.23
C THR A 29 -14.19 0.98 -8.78
N GLU A 30 -15.22 0.34 -8.24
CA GLU A 30 -15.22 -1.07 -7.86
C GLU A 30 -14.98 -1.99 -9.05
N THR A 31 -15.69 -1.75 -10.15
CA THR A 31 -15.53 -2.52 -11.39
C THR A 31 -14.11 -2.38 -11.95
N LEU A 32 -13.52 -1.18 -11.87
CA LEU A 32 -12.14 -0.95 -12.30
C LEU A 32 -11.15 -1.70 -11.40
N VAL A 33 -11.31 -1.60 -10.09
CA VAL A 33 -10.47 -2.30 -9.11
C VAL A 33 -10.57 -3.81 -9.33
N ASP A 34 -11.78 -4.36 -9.47
CA ASP A 34 -11.98 -5.78 -9.71
C ASP A 34 -11.33 -6.24 -11.02
N LYS A 35 -11.52 -5.49 -12.09
CA LYS A 35 -10.89 -5.75 -13.39
C LYS A 35 -9.36 -5.76 -13.28
N CYS A 36 -8.77 -4.80 -12.58
CA CYS A 36 -7.32 -4.73 -12.41
C CYS A 36 -6.78 -5.87 -11.54
N ILE A 37 -7.44 -6.18 -10.44
CA ILE A 37 -7.03 -7.23 -9.50
C ILE A 37 -7.10 -8.62 -10.13
N CYS A 38 -8.02 -8.86 -11.06
CA CYS A 38 -8.13 -10.16 -11.75
C CYS A 38 -6.87 -10.59 -12.50
N TRP A 39 -5.99 -9.68 -12.88
CA TRP A 39 -4.77 -9.99 -13.61
C TRP A 39 -3.48 -9.48 -12.93
N ALA A 40 -3.61 -8.71 -11.87
CA ALA A 40 -2.47 -8.17 -11.14
C ALA A 40 -1.91 -9.20 -10.15
N ASP A 41 -0.59 -9.29 -10.05
CA ASP A 41 0.09 -10.05 -9.01
C ASP A 41 0.22 -9.27 -7.70
N VAL A 42 0.37 -7.94 -7.81
CA VAL A 42 0.53 -7.02 -6.68
C VAL A 42 -0.14 -5.69 -7.00
N VAL A 43 -0.71 -5.05 -5.99
CA VAL A 43 -1.24 -3.68 -6.10
C VAL A 43 -0.38 -2.73 -5.29
N CYS A 44 0.14 -1.67 -5.93
CA CYS A 44 0.74 -0.53 -5.25
C CYS A 44 -0.20 0.66 -5.33
N ILE A 45 -0.48 1.30 -4.19
CA ILE A 45 -1.41 2.43 -4.13
C ILE A 45 -0.87 3.52 -3.21
N GLY A 46 -1.06 4.78 -3.63
CA GLY A 46 -0.77 5.95 -2.81
C GLY A 46 0.09 7.02 -3.46
N PRO A 47 1.18 6.70 -4.19
CA PRO A 47 1.97 7.72 -4.85
C PRO A 47 1.12 8.61 -5.76
N GLY A 48 1.08 9.92 -5.47
CA GLY A 48 0.33 10.91 -6.26
C GLY A 48 -1.20 10.75 -6.25
N LEU A 49 -1.75 10.03 -5.28
CA LEU A 49 -3.18 9.68 -5.25
C LEU A 49 -4.09 10.85 -4.84
N SER A 50 -3.58 11.81 -4.07
CA SER A 50 -4.34 12.85 -3.38
C SER A 50 -5.16 12.35 -2.17
N MET A 51 -5.84 13.30 -1.48
CA MET A 51 -6.69 13.02 -0.31
C MET A 51 -8.18 13.24 -0.59
N GLU A 52 -8.56 13.28 -1.86
CA GLU A 52 -9.94 13.51 -2.27
C GLU A 52 -10.83 12.29 -1.96
N GLU A 53 -12.14 12.50 -1.96
CA GLU A 53 -13.10 11.44 -1.63
C GLU A 53 -12.99 10.23 -2.58
N SER A 54 -12.70 10.50 -3.86
CA SER A 54 -12.43 9.46 -4.86
C SER A 54 -11.24 8.58 -4.50
N ALA A 55 -10.16 9.18 -3.98
CA ALA A 55 -8.98 8.46 -3.51
C ALA A 55 -9.31 7.61 -2.26
N VAL A 56 -10.12 8.14 -1.34
CA VAL A 56 -10.56 7.39 -0.15
C VAL A 56 -11.38 6.16 -0.55
N LYS A 57 -12.32 6.30 -1.49
CA LYS A 57 -13.11 5.17 -2.03
C LYS A 57 -12.21 4.12 -2.68
N LEU A 58 -11.20 4.55 -3.45
CA LEU A 58 -10.25 3.64 -4.09
C LEU A 58 -9.41 2.87 -3.06
N VAL A 59 -8.88 3.55 -2.03
CA VAL A 59 -8.11 2.88 -0.96
C VAL A 59 -8.97 1.87 -0.22
N ARG A 60 -10.23 2.20 0.13
CA ARG A 60 -11.16 1.25 0.75
C ARG A 60 -11.43 0.04 -0.13
N SER A 61 -11.71 0.26 -1.42
CA SER A 61 -11.99 -0.82 -2.36
C SER A 61 -10.79 -1.78 -2.51
N VAL A 62 -9.56 -1.25 -2.57
CA VAL A 62 -8.33 -2.07 -2.61
C VAL A 62 -8.10 -2.78 -1.27
N SER A 63 -8.31 -2.10 -0.14
CA SER A 63 -8.14 -2.69 1.19
C SER A 63 -9.04 -3.90 1.40
N ALA A 64 -10.30 -3.83 0.98
CA ALA A 64 -11.27 -4.91 1.09
C ALA A 64 -10.91 -6.20 0.35
N LYS A 65 -9.98 -6.16 -0.62
CA LYS A 65 -9.55 -7.35 -1.39
C LYS A 65 -8.55 -8.18 -0.59
N LYS A 66 -8.88 -9.43 -0.29
CA LYS A 66 -8.07 -10.30 0.59
C LYS A 66 -6.98 -11.11 -0.12
N ASN A 67 -7.21 -11.49 -1.37
CA ASN A 67 -6.39 -12.47 -2.10
C ASN A 67 -5.37 -11.82 -3.05
N ILE A 68 -4.79 -10.69 -2.65
CA ILE A 68 -3.76 -10.00 -3.45
C ILE A 68 -2.74 -9.34 -2.54
N LYS A 69 -1.48 -9.38 -2.93
CA LYS A 69 -0.42 -8.63 -2.25
C LYS A 69 -0.59 -7.13 -2.49
N LYS A 70 -0.41 -6.32 -1.44
CA LYS A 70 -0.64 -4.87 -1.49
C LYS A 70 0.56 -4.12 -0.92
N LEU A 71 0.87 -2.99 -1.54
CA LEU A 71 1.79 -1.99 -0.98
C LEU A 71 1.07 -0.65 -0.86
N TYR A 72 1.09 -0.09 0.34
CA TYR A 72 0.56 1.25 0.63
C TYR A 72 1.71 2.22 0.91
N ASP A 73 1.73 3.34 0.20
CA ASP A 73 2.70 4.42 0.39
C ASP A 73 2.03 5.81 0.33
N ALA A 74 2.71 6.83 0.77
CA ALA A 74 2.34 8.24 0.60
C ALA A 74 0.88 8.54 1.00
N ASP A 75 0.05 9.06 0.07
CA ASP A 75 -1.32 9.50 0.35
C ASP A 75 -2.22 8.35 0.82
N ALA A 76 -1.99 7.12 0.38
CA ALA A 76 -2.76 5.98 0.89
C ALA A 76 -2.54 5.76 2.39
N LEU A 77 -1.31 5.94 2.90
CA LEU A 77 -1.02 5.85 4.33
C LEU A 77 -1.70 6.98 5.12
N ASN A 78 -1.78 8.19 4.54
CA ASN A 78 -2.48 9.30 5.15
C ASN A 78 -4.00 9.04 5.21
N ILE A 79 -4.57 8.48 4.15
CA ILE A 79 -5.98 8.09 4.09
C ILE A 79 -6.26 6.99 5.13
N ILE A 80 -5.43 5.95 5.19
CA ILE A 80 -5.55 4.87 6.17
C ILE A 80 -5.55 5.42 7.59
N ALA A 81 -4.60 6.31 7.91
CA ALA A 81 -4.51 6.94 9.23
C ALA A 81 -5.73 7.80 9.57
N GLN A 82 -6.18 8.64 8.63
CA GLN A 82 -7.28 9.58 8.84
C GLN A 82 -8.62 8.89 8.98
N TYR A 83 -8.89 7.88 8.16
CA TYR A 83 -10.19 7.19 8.10
C TYR A 83 -10.20 5.84 8.82
N LYS A 84 -9.09 5.48 9.48
CA LYS A 84 -8.90 4.22 10.24
C LYS A 84 -9.30 2.99 9.42
N ILE A 85 -8.78 2.92 8.19
CA ILE A 85 -9.04 1.81 7.29
C ILE A 85 -8.15 0.64 7.70
N GLU A 86 -8.73 -0.55 7.88
CA GLU A 86 -7.97 -1.76 8.13
C GLU A 86 -7.23 -2.21 6.87
N LEU A 87 -5.98 -2.63 7.03
CA LEU A 87 -5.10 -2.96 5.91
C LEU A 87 -5.54 -4.23 5.16
N ASP A 88 -6.23 -5.13 5.85
CA ASP A 88 -6.69 -6.44 5.34
C ASP A 88 -8.20 -6.51 5.07
N GLY A 89 -8.93 -5.39 5.24
CA GLY A 89 -10.36 -5.33 5.04
C GLY A 89 -11.21 -6.02 6.11
N SER A 90 -10.68 -6.19 7.33
CA SER A 90 -11.37 -6.92 8.39
C SER A 90 -12.56 -6.16 9.03
N ASN A 91 -12.61 -4.82 8.92
CA ASN A 91 -13.62 -3.97 9.57
C ASN A 91 -14.60 -3.28 8.61
N ASP A 92 -14.64 -3.61 7.35
CA ASP A 92 -15.67 -3.08 6.48
C ASP A 92 -16.98 -3.88 6.70
N ASP A 93 -17.80 -3.42 7.66
CA ASP A 93 -19.21 -3.85 7.85
C ASP A 93 -20.13 -3.47 6.68
N VAL A 94 -19.57 -3.22 5.52
CA VAL A 94 -20.33 -3.07 4.28
C VAL A 94 -20.41 -4.45 3.66
N ASP A 95 -21.57 -5.08 3.75
CA ASP A 95 -21.94 -6.27 2.97
C ASP A 95 -21.80 -5.96 1.47
N TYR A 96 -20.57 -5.97 0.96
CA TYR A 96 -20.34 -6.04 -0.47
C TYR A 96 -20.65 -7.47 -0.91
N GLU A 97 -21.87 -7.68 -1.39
CA GLU A 97 -22.18 -8.88 -2.14
C GLU A 97 -21.14 -9.00 -3.27
N ALA A 98 -20.23 -9.94 -3.11
CA ALA A 98 -19.23 -10.28 -4.11
C ALA A 98 -19.96 -10.75 -5.36
N GLY A 99 -20.23 -9.82 -6.28
CA GLY A 99 -20.68 -10.11 -7.64
C GLY A 99 -19.62 -10.97 -8.31
N GLY A 100 -19.95 -12.26 -8.46
CA GLY A 100 -19.03 -13.32 -8.79
C GLY A 100 -18.19 -13.09 -10.03
N ASN A 101 -16.92 -13.29 -9.86
CA ASN A 101 -16.09 -14.14 -10.72
C ASN A 101 -14.84 -14.46 -9.90
N SER A 102 -14.77 -15.69 -9.41
CA SER A 102 -13.58 -16.23 -8.75
C SER A 102 -12.45 -16.28 -9.79
N CYS A 103 -11.62 -15.23 -9.80
CA CYS A 103 -10.35 -15.29 -10.48
C CYS A 103 -9.43 -16.17 -9.62
N ASN A 104 -9.28 -17.43 -10.02
CA ASN A 104 -8.37 -18.39 -9.40
C ASN A 104 -6.93 -18.01 -9.74
N ALA A 105 -6.39 -16.99 -9.08
CA ALA A 105 -4.96 -16.88 -8.93
C ALA A 105 -4.56 -17.94 -7.90
N SER A 106 -3.90 -19.00 -8.34
CA SER A 106 -3.35 -20.04 -7.47
C SER A 106 -2.11 -19.47 -6.75
N TYR A 107 -2.34 -18.58 -5.80
CA TYR A 107 -1.32 -18.22 -4.82
C TYR A 107 -1.07 -19.46 -3.95
N LYS A 108 0.17 -19.92 -3.90
CA LYS A 108 0.59 -20.85 -2.86
C LYS A 108 0.56 -20.04 -1.57
N ASP A 109 -0.48 -20.25 -0.76
CA ASP A 109 -0.55 -19.76 0.60
C ASP A 109 0.63 -20.34 1.41
N ASP A 110 1.75 -19.64 1.39
CA ASP A 110 2.70 -19.74 2.49
C ASP A 110 2.09 -18.97 3.65
N MET A 111 1.45 -19.67 4.58
CA MET A 111 0.76 -19.12 5.75
C MET A 111 1.68 -18.25 6.64
N SER A 112 2.97 -18.16 6.33
CA SER A 112 3.97 -17.34 7.01
C SER A 112 4.20 -15.98 6.36
N ASP A 113 3.77 -15.79 5.10
CA ASP A 113 3.98 -14.53 4.37
C ASP A 113 2.80 -13.58 4.56
N LYS A 114 3.07 -12.34 4.89
CA LYS A 114 2.07 -11.29 5.04
C LYS A 114 1.76 -10.69 3.67
N ASN A 115 0.49 -10.42 3.39
CA ASN A 115 0.06 -9.91 2.08
C ASN A 115 0.15 -8.39 1.94
N VAL A 116 0.54 -7.68 3.00
CA VAL A 116 0.54 -6.21 3.03
C VAL A 116 1.91 -5.66 3.39
N VAL A 117 2.36 -4.69 2.61
CA VAL A 117 3.54 -3.86 2.90
C VAL A 117 3.10 -2.41 3.07
N VAL A 118 3.62 -1.74 4.09
CA VAL A 118 3.48 -0.29 4.29
C VAL A 118 4.86 0.36 4.32
N THR A 119 5.00 1.53 3.69
CA THR A 119 6.30 2.20 3.55
C THR A 119 6.30 3.61 4.17
N PRO A 120 5.92 3.78 5.46
CA PRO A 120 5.81 5.09 6.06
C PRO A 120 7.18 5.74 6.30
N HIS A 121 7.29 7.04 6.07
CA HIS A 121 8.30 7.86 6.74
C HIS A 121 7.85 8.17 8.17
N ILE A 122 8.73 8.76 9.00
CA ILE A 122 8.45 9.02 10.42
C ILE A 122 7.15 9.82 10.64
N GLY A 123 6.86 10.82 9.78
CA GLY A 123 5.64 11.63 9.90
C GLY A 123 4.37 10.86 9.54
N GLU A 124 4.42 9.97 8.56
CA GLU A 124 3.32 9.06 8.22
C GLU A 124 3.10 8.04 9.34
N MET A 125 4.19 7.48 9.88
CA MET A 125 4.12 6.57 11.02
C MET A 125 3.50 7.23 12.25
N SER A 126 3.82 8.51 12.51
CA SER A 126 3.19 9.28 13.59
C SER A 126 1.67 9.41 13.39
N ARG A 127 1.21 9.63 12.16
CA ARG A 127 -0.23 9.69 11.86
C ARG A 127 -0.90 8.32 11.99
N LEU A 128 -0.24 7.25 11.55
CA LEU A 128 -0.75 5.87 11.62
C LEU A 128 -0.88 5.38 13.06
N THR A 129 0.09 5.69 13.91
CA THR A 129 0.15 5.20 15.30
C THR A 129 -0.41 6.15 16.34
N GLY A 130 -0.53 7.45 16.01
CA GLY A 130 -0.84 8.51 16.96
C GLY A 130 0.31 8.86 17.92
N LEU A 131 1.50 8.27 17.74
CA LEU A 131 2.68 8.54 18.58
C LEU A 131 3.39 9.81 18.13
N ASP A 132 3.98 10.52 19.08
CA ASP A 132 4.85 11.64 18.80
C ASP A 132 6.10 11.21 18.01
N ILE A 133 6.52 12.07 17.05
CA ILE A 133 7.73 11.85 16.23
C ILE A 133 8.96 11.58 17.10
N ALA A 134 9.10 12.26 18.24
CA ALA A 134 10.22 12.05 19.17
C ALA A 134 10.21 10.65 19.79
N VAL A 135 9.04 10.11 20.11
CA VAL A 135 8.87 8.75 20.63
C VAL A 135 9.29 7.73 19.59
N ILE A 136 8.82 7.91 18.35
CA ILE A 136 9.17 7.01 17.22
C ILE A 136 10.68 7.03 16.95
N LYS A 137 11.29 8.22 16.89
CA LYS A 137 12.74 8.36 16.65
C LYS A 137 13.60 7.74 17.76
N ASN A 138 13.13 7.74 19.01
CA ASN A 138 13.84 7.11 20.12
C ASN A 138 13.69 5.57 20.12
N ASN A 139 12.60 5.04 19.58
CA ASN A 139 12.30 3.60 19.58
C ASN A 139 11.79 3.12 18.21
N PRO A 140 12.52 3.35 17.11
CA PRO A 140 12.00 3.10 15.76
C PRO A 140 11.81 1.60 15.48
N ILE A 141 12.67 0.74 16.05
CA ILE A 141 12.58 -0.72 15.89
C ILE A 141 11.30 -1.25 16.55
N ASP A 142 11.06 -0.88 17.81
CA ASP A 142 9.88 -1.35 18.53
C ASP A 142 8.59 -0.80 17.92
N THR A 143 8.62 0.45 17.44
CA THR A 143 7.48 1.05 16.72
C THR A 143 7.15 0.26 15.46
N ALA A 144 8.12 -0.01 14.60
CA ALA A 144 7.90 -0.77 13.37
C ALA A 144 7.43 -2.20 13.67
N ARG A 145 8.03 -2.86 14.66
CA ARG A 145 7.68 -4.23 15.07
C ARG A 145 6.26 -4.30 15.63
N THR A 146 5.89 -3.39 16.52
CA THR A 146 4.54 -3.35 17.11
C THR A 146 3.49 -3.11 16.05
N TYR A 147 3.69 -2.10 15.20
CA TYR A 147 2.77 -1.81 14.11
C TYR A 147 2.57 -3.01 13.17
N SER A 148 3.66 -3.68 12.82
CA SER A 148 3.61 -4.88 11.96
C SER A 148 2.85 -6.04 12.57
N ARG A 149 2.90 -6.20 13.90
CA ARG A 149 2.13 -7.24 14.61
C ARG A 149 0.65 -6.90 14.68
N GLU A 150 0.33 -5.67 15.05
CA GLU A 150 -1.04 -5.21 15.25
C GLU A 150 -1.85 -5.20 13.95
N HIS A 151 -1.19 -4.86 12.84
CA HIS A 151 -1.84 -4.72 11.54
C HIS A 151 -1.51 -5.84 10.55
N ASN A 152 -0.88 -6.92 11.00
CA ASN A 152 -0.51 -8.07 10.18
C ASN A 152 0.15 -7.70 8.83
N CYS A 153 1.12 -6.77 8.85
CA CYS A 153 1.80 -6.25 7.66
C CYS A 153 3.32 -6.27 7.81
N VAL A 154 4.04 -6.09 6.71
CA VAL A 154 5.45 -5.72 6.72
C VAL A 154 5.54 -4.20 6.75
N CYS A 155 6.23 -3.65 7.73
CA CYS A 155 6.47 -2.21 7.87
C CYS A 155 7.89 -1.86 7.43
N VAL A 156 8.00 -0.98 6.44
CA VAL A 156 9.26 -0.39 5.96
C VAL A 156 9.31 1.05 6.48
N LEU A 157 9.78 1.26 7.71
CA LEU A 157 9.88 2.57 8.34
C LEU A 157 11.06 3.34 7.77
N LYS A 158 10.76 4.34 6.93
CA LYS A 158 11.76 5.17 6.24
C LYS A 158 12.32 6.26 7.15
N ASP A 159 13.63 6.24 7.36
CA ASP A 159 14.42 7.30 8.01
C ASP A 159 15.87 7.20 7.51
N ALA A 160 16.81 7.93 8.12
CA ALA A 160 18.24 7.84 7.83
C ALA A 160 18.76 6.38 7.80
N ARG A 161 18.16 5.51 8.57
CA ARG A 161 18.31 4.05 8.54
C ARG A 161 16.93 3.43 8.43
N THR A 162 16.60 2.91 7.27
CA THR A 162 15.32 2.23 7.08
C THR A 162 15.26 0.94 7.88
N ILE A 163 14.13 0.75 8.58
CA ILE A 163 13.85 -0.45 9.37
C ILE A 163 12.73 -1.21 8.68
N VAL A 164 12.97 -2.49 8.41
CA VAL A 164 11.95 -3.40 7.89
C VAL A 164 11.58 -4.39 8.98
N SER A 165 10.30 -4.54 9.26
CA SER A 165 9.81 -5.55 10.21
C SER A 165 8.55 -6.21 9.73
N ASP A 166 8.42 -7.52 9.99
CA ASP A 166 7.18 -8.29 9.87
C ASP A 166 6.52 -8.57 11.24
N GLY A 167 7.05 -7.93 12.30
CA GLY A 167 6.62 -8.13 13.68
C GLY A 167 7.48 -9.14 14.44
N GLU A 168 8.11 -10.10 13.78
CA GLU A 168 9.03 -11.07 14.37
C GLU A 168 10.47 -10.76 13.99
N ARG A 169 10.74 -10.70 12.70
CA ARG A 169 12.05 -10.35 12.13
C ARG A 169 12.20 -8.84 12.02
N VAL A 170 13.43 -8.39 12.12
CA VAL A 170 13.80 -6.98 11.87
C VAL A 170 15.06 -6.95 11.03
N TYR A 171 15.03 -6.16 9.97
CA TYR A 171 16.19 -5.78 9.18
C TYR A 171 16.44 -4.27 9.30
N ILE A 172 17.70 -3.88 9.46
CA ILE A 172 18.10 -2.47 9.51
C ILE A 172 19.03 -2.21 8.32
N ASN A 173 18.62 -1.31 7.44
CA ASN A 173 19.45 -0.91 6.32
C ASN A 173 20.62 -0.04 6.81
N MET A 174 21.83 -0.54 6.61
CA MET A 174 23.08 0.15 6.99
C MET A 174 23.76 0.83 5.80
N SER A 175 23.19 0.70 4.60
CA SER A 175 23.69 1.32 3.36
C SER A 175 22.85 2.52 2.94
N GLY A 176 23.37 3.30 2.01
CA GLY A 176 22.74 4.51 1.52
C GLY A 176 23.50 5.78 1.87
N ASN A 177 23.03 6.90 1.35
CA ASN A 177 23.61 8.23 1.57
C ASN A 177 22.53 9.32 1.44
N ASP A 178 22.87 10.55 1.78
CA ASP A 178 21.99 11.72 1.79
C ASP A 178 21.40 12.06 0.40
N GLY A 179 22.05 11.64 -0.68
CA GLY A 179 21.57 11.83 -2.05
C GLY A 179 20.27 11.09 -2.35
N MET A 180 19.87 10.13 -1.51
CA MET A 180 18.58 9.46 -1.64
C MET A 180 17.41 10.29 -1.07
N ALA A 181 17.67 11.37 -0.36
CA ALA A 181 16.64 12.27 0.17
C ALA A 181 16.16 13.26 -0.91
N THR A 182 15.73 12.73 -2.05
CA THR A 182 15.21 13.50 -3.19
C THR A 182 13.74 13.18 -3.45
N GLY A 183 13.02 14.14 -4.05
CA GLY A 183 11.63 13.90 -4.48
C GLY A 183 11.55 12.72 -5.46
N GLY A 184 10.57 11.85 -5.27
CA GLY A 184 10.35 10.65 -6.09
C GLY A 184 11.13 9.41 -5.66
N SER A 185 12.11 9.51 -4.73
CA SER A 185 12.83 8.33 -4.25
C SER A 185 11.92 7.32 -3.54
N GLY A 186 10.88 7.80 -2.84
CA GLY A 186 9.85 6.97 -2.23
C GLY A 186 9.05 6.19 -3.28
N ASP A 187 8.63 6.86 -4.36
CA ASP A 187 7.88 6.23 -5.45
C ASP A 187 8.70 5.14 -6.14
N VAL A 188 10.00 5.40 -6.35
CA VAL A 188 10.94 4.40 -6.89
C VAL A 188 11.07 3.20 -5.95
N LEU A 189 11.21 3.44 -4.63
CA LEU A 189 11.28 2.36 -3.65
C LEU A 189 10.00 1.51 -3.68
N SER A 190 8.84 2.13 -3.68
CA SER A 190 7.54 1.43 -3.74
C SER A 190 7.40 0.62 -5.03
N GLY A 191 7.85 1.16 -6.17
CA GLY A 191 7.89 0.45 -7.45
C GLY A 191 8.84 -0.76 -7.43
N ILE A 192 10.02 -0.64 -6.82
CA ILE A 192 11.00 -1.74 -6.71
C ILE A 192 10.43 -2.86 -5.82
N ILE A 193 9.92 -2.54 -4.64
CA ILE A 193 9.33 -3.54 -3.73
C ILE A 193 8.16 -4.25 -4.43
N THR A 194 7.28 -3.50 -5.06
CA THR A 194 6.14 -4.06 -5.81
C THR A 194 6.60 -5.02 -6.91
N GLY A 195 7.62 -4.63 -7.69
CA GLY A 195 8.18 -5.47 -8.74
C GLY A 195 8.83 -6.75 -8.21
N LEU A 196 9.53 -6.70 -7.07
CA LEU A 196 10.11 -7.87 -6.43
C LEU A 196 9.04 -8.81 -5.87
N MET A 197 7.99 -8.27 -5.26
CA MET A 197 6.83 -9.05 -4.81
C MET A 197 6.11 -9.74 -5.99
N ALA A 198 5.97 -9.07 -7.13
CA ALA A 198 5.38 -9.63 -8.34
C ALA A 198 6.26 -10.73 -8.97
N GLN A 199 7.56 -10.69 -8.75
CA GLN A 199 8.49 -11.75 -9.14
C GLN A 199 8.48 -12.97 -8.20
N GLY A 200 7.67 -12.94 -7.13
CA GLY A 200 7.46 -14.08 -6.24
C GLY A 200 8.27 -14.04 -4.94
N LEU A 201 8.98 -12.92 -4.64
CA LEU A 201 9.58 -12.77 -3.33
C LEU A 201 8.49 -12.65 -2.25
N THR A 202 8.81 -13.07 -1.04
CA THR A 202 7.98 -12.76 0.12
C THR A 202 7.96 -11.25 0.38
N THR A 203 6.93 -10.76 1.03
CA THR A 203 6.81 -9.32 1.35
C THR A 203 7.95 -8.80 2.22
N PHE A 204 8.53 -9.65 3.08
CA PHE A 204 9.69 -9.28 3.89
C PHE A 204 11.00 -9.28 3.10
N GLU A 205 11.18 -10.20 2.15
CA GLU A 205 12.38 -10.28 1.31
C GLU A 205 12.42 -9.16 0.25
N ALA A 206 11.28 -8.77 -0.28
CA ALA A 206 11.14 -7.69 -1.26
C ALA A 206 11.51 -6.32 -0.68
#